data_4531f410d2abb8d789d8ab7c03795107
#
_entry.id   4531f410d2abb8d789d8ab7c03795107
#
_cell.length_a   1.000
_cell.length_b   1.000
_cell.length_c   1.000
_cell.angle_alpha   90.00
_cell.angle_beta   90.00
_cell.angle_gamma   90.00
#
_symmetry.space_group_name_H-M   'P 1'
#
loop_
_entity.id
_entity.type
_entity.pdbx_description
1 polymer ?
#
loop_
_entity_poly.entity_id
_entity_poly.type
_entity_poly.pdbx_seq_one_letter_code
_entity_poly.pdbx_strand_id
1 'polypeptide(L)'
;MTPDVNVLIAASRSDHPHHITAHAWVDQIIAACADGATVKLMPMVVASFLRLVTNAKIFVNPTSVEDAVGFLDALLTVPGVEMPALGAEWPMLRRLCVERKLAANDIPDAWLAAAVIQLGEHLVTFDADFKKLLRRTQLTVLSAR
;
A
#
# COMPACT_ATOMS: atom_id res chain seq x y z
N MET A 1 -1.60 10.30 -0.56
CA MET A 1 -0.70 9.26 -0.01
C MET A 1 -1.29 7.88 -0.21
N THR A 2 -0.46 6.95 -0.61
CA THR A 2 -0.88 5.59 -0.93
C THR A 2 0.02 4.61 -0.19
N PRO A 3 -0.47 3.91 0.83
CA PRO A 3 0.32 2.89 1.51
C PRO A 3 0.44 1.62 0.66
N ASP A 4 1.63 1.04 0.65
CA ASP A 4 1.88 -0.29 0.14
C ASP A 4 1.36 -1.35 1.13
N VAL A 5 1.21 -2.58 0.67
CA VAL A 5 0.72 -3.69 1.50
C VAL A 5 1.57 -3.91 2.74
N ASN A 6 2.89 -3.80 2.64
CA ASN A 6 3.79 -4.01 3.78
C ASN A 6 3.57 -2.98 4.90
N VAL A 7 3.16 -1.76 4.57
CA VAL A 7 2.82 -0.73 5.57
C VAL A 7 1.52 -1.08 6.28
N LEU A 8 0.49 -1.50 5.55
CA LEU A 8 -0.79 -1.90 6.13
C LEU A 8 -0.66 -3.13 7.03
N ILE A 9 0.08 -4.13 6.59
CA ILE A 9 0.33 -5.35 7.38
C ILE A 9 1.03 -4.99 8.68
N ALA A 10 2.12 -4.24 8.62
CA ALA A 10 2.88 -3.84 9.79
C ALA A 10 2.05 -2.98 10.75
N ALA A 11 1.23 -2.07 10.23
CA ALA A 11 0.36 -1.22 11.05
C ALA A 11 -0.74 -2.02 11.76
N SER A 12 -1.27 -3.06 11.11
CA SER A 12 -2.37 -3.87 11.65
C SER A 12 -1.92 -4.93 12.67
N ARG A 13 -0.64 -5.31 12.68
CA ARG A 13 -0.13 -6.43 13.48
C ARG A 13 0.91 -5.97 14.49
N SER A 14 0.55 -6.04 15.78
CA SER A 14 1.46 -5.64 16.89
C SER A 14 2.70 -6.53 17.00
N ASP A 15 2.67 -7.73 16.46
CA ASP A 15 3.78 -8.68 16.44
C ASP A 15 4.76 -8.45 15.25
N HIS A 16 4.46 -7.51 14.38
CA HIS A 16 5.32 -7.23 13.22
C HIS A 16 6.54 -6.38 13.63
N PRO A 17 7.76 -6.69 13.10
CA PRO A 17 8.97 -5.93 13.43
C PRO A 17 8.88 -4.43 13.14
N HIS A 18 8.12 -4.03 12.13
CA HIS A 18 7.95 -2.63 11.73
C HIS A 18 6.65 -2.00 12.24
N HIS A 19 5.99 -2.63 13.20
CA HIS A 19 4.69 -2.17 13.69
C HIS A 19 4.73 -0.72 14.18
N ILE A 20 5.69 -0.37 15.02
CA ILE A 20 5.77 0.96 15.62
C ILE A 20 5.86 2.04 14.55
N THR A 21 6.75 1.85 13.58
CA THR A 21 6.94 2.81 12.48
C THR A 21 5.70 2.93 11.59
N ALA A 22 5.14 1.79 11.19
CA ALA A 22 3.96 1.77 10.32
C ALA A 22 2.71 2.31 11.00
N HIS A 23 2.49 1.94 12.26
CA HIS A 23 1.35 2.41 13.04
C HIS A 23 1.44 3.93 13.26
N ALA A 24 2.61 4.45 13.57
CA ALA A 24 2.83 5.88 13.72
C ALA A 24 2.54 6.63 12.41
N TRP A 25 2.95 6.07 11.28
CA TRP A 25 2.65 6.69 9.97
C TRP A 25 1.14 6.72 9.71
N VAL A 26 0.44 5.63 9.96
CA VAL A 26 -1.03 5.56 9.78
C VAL A 26 -1.72 6.59 10.68
N ASP A 27 -1.35 6.66 11.95
CA ASP A 27 -1.93 7.65 12.87
C ASP A 27 -1.71 9.08 12.38
N GLN A 28 -0.52 9.39 11.92
CA GLN A 28 -0.18 10.72 11.42
C GLN A 28 -0.97 11.09 10.17
N ILE A 29 -1.09 10.17 9.20
CA ILE A 29 -1.81 10.46 7.96
C ILE A 29 -3.32 10.57 8.18
N ILE A 30 -3.88 9.75 9.07
CA ILE A 30 -5.29 9.85 9.45
C ILE A 30 -5.58 11.21 10.12
N ALA A 31 -4.72 11.63 11.04
CA ALA A 31 -4.86 12.94 11.66
C ALA A 31 -4.76 14.07 10.62
N ALA A 32 -3.87 13.96 9.66
CA ALA A 32 -3.70 14.95 8.59
C ALA A 32 -4.91 15.01 7.64
N CYS A 33 -5.72 13.95 7.56
CA CYS A 33 -6.95 13.97 6.75
C CYS A 33 -7.94 15.03 7.24
N ALA A 34 -7.92 15.38 8.54
CA ALA A 34 -8.74 16.48 9.06
C ALA A 34 -8.35 17.83 8.46
N ASP A 35 -7.09 17.96 8.01
CA ASP A 35 -6.54 19.17 7.39
C ASP A 35 -6.45 19.07 5.86
N GLY A 36 -7.18 18.13 5.27
CA GLY A 36 -7.29 17.99 3.81
C GLY A 36 -6.36 16.97 3.16
N ALA A 37 -5.55 16.24 3.92
CA ALA A 37 -4.79 15.13 3.37
C ALA A 37 -5.72 14.01 2.87
N THR A 38 -5.26 13.24 1.89
CA THR A 38 -6.02 12.12 1.35
C THR A 38 -5.18 10.85 1.35
N VAL A 39 -5.86 9.71 1.51
CA VAL A 39 -5.26 8.38 1.45
C VAL A 39 -6.02 7.55 0.41
N LYS A 40 -5.29 6.95 -0.52
CA LYS A 40 -5.84 6.04 -1.51
C LYS A 40 -5.44 4.60 -1.17
N LEU A 41 -6.42 3.78 -0.82
CA LEU A 41 -6.23 2.35 -0.63
C LEU A 41 -6.45 1.67 -1.98
N MET A 42 -5.36 1.35 -2.66
CA MET A 42 -5.44 0.74 -4.00
C MET A 42 -6.04 -0.67 -3.92
N PRO A 43 -6.99 -1.04 -4.80
CA PRO A 43 -7.64 -2.35 -4.76
C PRO A 43 -6.67 -3.53 -4.76
N MET A 44 -5.56 -3.48 -5.53
CA MET A 44 -4.58 -4.56 -5.51
C MET A 44 -3.85 -4.67 -4.18
N VAL A 45 -3.63 -3.55 -3.49
CA VAL A 45 -3.04 -3.53 -2.14
C VAL A 45 -4.01 -4.12 -1.12
N VAL A 46 -5.30 -3.77 -1.20
CA VAL A 46 -6.35 -4.31 -0.34
C VAL A 46 -6.46 -5.84 -0.50
N ALA A 47 -6.48 -6.33 -1.73
CA ALA A 47 -6.52 -7.77 -2.02
C ALA A 47 -5.30 -8.48 -1.45
N SER A 48 -4.11 -7.93 -1.65
CA SER A 48 -2.87 -8.50 -1.11
C SER A 48 -2.84 -8.48 0.41
N PHE A 49 -3.32 -7.41 1.04
CA PHE A 49 -3.44 -7.32 2.49
C PHE A 49 -4.30 -8.45 3.05
N LEU A 50 -5.51 -8.62 2.53
CA LEU A 50 -6.43 -9.67 2.97
C LEU A 50 -5.81 -11.06 2.79
N ARG A 51 -5.19 -11.31 1.63
CA ARG A 51 -4.56 -12.59 1.32
C ARG A 51 -3.40 -12.92 2.27
N LEU A 52 -2.55 -11.94 2.57
CA LEU A 52 -1.33 -12.17 3.34
C LEU A 52 -1.60 -12.28 4.84
N VAL A 53 -2.42 -11.39 5.43
CA VAL A 53 -2.64 -11.40 6.89
C VAL A 53 -3.46 -12.61 7.35
N THR A 54 -4.24 -13.21 6.46
CA THR A 54 -5.06 -14.40 6.75
C THR A 54 -4.31 -15.71 6.48
N ASN A 55 -3.07 -15.65 6.01
CA ASN A 55 -2.33 -16.85 5.58
C ASN A 55 -1.57 -17.48 6.74
N ALA A 56 -2.03 -18.67 7.17
CA ALA A 56 -1.40 -19.45 8.23
C ALA A 56 0.01 -19.96 7.88
N LYS A 57 0.38 -19.95 6.59
CA LYS A 57 1.75 -20.27 6.16
C LYS A 57 2.74 -19.13 6.38
N ILE A 58 2.23 -17.90 6.48
CA ILE A 58 3.05 -16.70 6.70
C ILE A 58 3.09 -16.32 8.16
N PHE A 59 1.94 -16.37 8.84
CA PHE A 59 1.82 -15.98 10.25
C PHE A 59 1.40 -17.17 11.12
N VAL A 60 2.08 -17.34 12.24
CA VAL A 60 1.72 -18.37 13.25
C VAL A 60 0.30 -18.14 13.76
N ASN A 61 -0.04 -16.88 14.02
CA ASN A 61 -1.38 -16.48 14.43
C ASN A 61 -1.95 -15.53 13.35
N PRO A 62 -2.51 -16.08 12.26
CA PRO A 62 -3.03 -15.24 11.19
C PRO A 62 -4.21 -14.40 11.68
N THR A 63 -4.38 -13.24 11.07
CA THR A 63 -5.55 -12.39 11.30
C THR A 63 -6.77 -13.07 10.71
N SER A 64 -7.89 -13.11 11.42
CA SER A 64 -9.16 -13.58 10.85
C SER A 64 -9.59 -12.65 9.70
N VAL A 65 -10.35 -13.18 8.73
CA VAL A 65 -10.84 -12.35 7.64
C VAL A 65 -11.76 -11.24 8.15
N GLU A 66 -12.54 -11.53 9.20
CA GLU A 66 -13.42 -10.54 9.84
C GLU A 66 -12.62 -9.38 10.42
N ASP A 67 -11.54 -9.66 11.14
CA ASP A 67 -10.69 -8.63 11.71
C ASP A 67 -9.91 -7.85 10.63
N ALA A 68 -9.46 -8.54 9.60
CA ALA A 68 -8.76 -7.91 8.48
C ALA A 68 -9.67 -6.93 7.72
N VAL A 69 -10.90 -7.35 7.43
CA VAL A 69 -11.93 -6.48 6.82
C VAL A 69 -12.27 -5.31 7.75
N GLY A 70 -12.41 -5.60 9.05
CA GLY A 70 -12.70 -4.56 10.05
C GLY A 70 -11.62 -3.48 10.10
N PHE A 71 -10.36 -3.86 9.98
CA PHE A 71 -9.25 -2.90 9.90
C PHE A 71 -9.37 -1.97 8.69
N LEU A 72 -9.67 -2.53 7.51
CA LEU A 72 -9.83 -1.76 6.28
C LEU A 72 -11.08 -0.87 6.34
N ASP A 73 -12.20 -1.41 6.83
CA ASP A 73 -13.43 -0.64 6.97
C ASP A 73 -13.25 0.55 7.92
N ALA A 74 -12.52 0.35 9.02
CA ALA A 74 -12.22 1.44 9.95
C ALA A 74 -11.44 2.57 9.26
N LEU A 75 -10.45 2.24 8.42
CA LEU A 75 -9.72 3.24 7.63
C LEU A 75 -10.65 3.95 6.65
N LEU A 76 -11.52 3.21 5.98
CA LEU A 76 -12.43 3.75 4.96
C LEU A 76 -13.55 4.63 5.55
N THR A 77 -13.78 4.60 6.87
CA THR A 77 -14.71 5.53 7.52
C THR A 77 -14.12 6.93 7.70
N VAL A 78 -12.80 7.06 7.63
CA VAL A 78 -12.13 8.35 7.81
C VAL A 78 -12.36 9.23 6.58
N PRO A 79 -12.91 10.46 6.73
CA PRO A 79 -13.02 11.38 5.59
C PRO A 79 -11.64 11.66 4.97
N GLY A 80 -11.54 11.50 3.66
CA GLY A 80 -10.27 11.61 2.93
C GLY A 80 -9.59 10.29 2.62
N VAL A 81 -10.04 9.18 3.22
CA VAL A 81 -9.57 7.83 2.88
C VAL A 81 -10.56 7.18 1.92
N GLU A 82 -10.09 6.75 0.77
CA GLU A 82 -10.96 6.11 -0.22
C GLU A 82 -10.24 5.00 -1.00
N MET A 83 -11.01 4.10 -1.56
CA MET A 83 -10.55 3.08 -2.50
C MET A 83 -10.89 3.54 -3.92
N PRO A 84 -9.89 3.95 -4.73
CA PRO A 84 -10.17 4.47 -6.07
C PRO A 84 -10.55 3.35 -7.03
N ALA A 85 -11.33 3.69 -8.06
CA ALA A 85 -11.50 2.81 -9.21
C ALA A 85 -10.22 2.82 -10.05
N LEU A 86 -9.80 1.64 -10.51
CA LEU A 86 -8.61 1.46 -11.33
C LEU A 86 -8.97 0.99 -12.73
N GLY A 87 -7.99 1.07 -13.64
CA GLY A 87 -8.10 0.70 -15.04
C GLY A 87 -7.45 1.71 -15.97
N ALA A 88 -7.52 3.00 -15.62
CA ALA A 88 -6.92 4.08 -16.40
C ALA A 88 -5.38 4.04 -16.43
N GLU A 89 -4.75 3.31 -15.51
CA GLU A 89 -3.30 3.13 -15.43
C GLU A 89 -2.75 2.11 -16.44
N TRP A 90 -3.62 1.40 -17.17
CA TRP A 90 -3.17 0.37 -18.12
C TRP A 90 -2.10 0.85 -19.12
N PRO A 91 -2.26 2.01 -19.79
CA PRO A 91 -1.21 2.48 -20.70
C PRO A 91 0.14 2.67 -20.01
N MET A 92 0.17 3.14 -18.77
CA MET A 92 1.40 3.29 -18.00
C MET A 92 1.99 1.95 -17.60
N LEU A 93 1.17 1.02 -17.14
CA LEU A 93 1.59 -0.34 -16.79
C LEU A 93 2.20 -1.05 -18.00
N ARG A 94 1.51 -1.01 -19.13
CA ARG A 94 1.97 -1.59 -20.39
C ARG A 94 3.36 -1.05 -20.76
N ARG A 95 3.53 0.25 -20.66
CA ARG A 95 4.79 0.93 -20.96
C ARG A 95 5.92 0.48 -20.04
N LEU A 96 5.68 0.44 -18.72
CA LEU A 96 6.67 -0.03 -17.74
C LEU A 96 7.09 -1.47 -18.02
N CYS A 97 6.12 -2.36 -18.27
CA CYS A 97 6.40 -3.77 -18.53
C CYS A 97 7.27 -3.95 -19.77
N VAL A 98 6.93 -3.28 -20.87
CA VAL A 98 7.63 -3.43 -22.15
C VAL A 98 9.01 -2.75 -22.13
N GLU A 99 9.09 -1.51 -21.67
CA GLU A 99 10.35 -0.75 -21.67
C GLU A 99 11.37 -1.32 -20.70
N ARG A 100 10.93 -1.84 -19.56
CA ARG A 100 11.82 -2.38 -18.53
C ARG A 100 11.94 -3.91 -18.57
N LYS A 101 11.26 -4.56 -19.50
CA LYS A 101 11.25 -6.03 -19.66
C LYS A 101 10.95 -6.75 -18.35
N LEU A 102 9.89 -6.32 -17.68
CA LEU A 102 9.48 -6.85 -16.39
C LEU A 102 8.90 -8.26 -16.52
N ALA A 103 9.05 -9.06 -15.49
CA ALA A 103 8.54 -10.42 -15.45
C ALA A 103 8.14 -10.82 -14.02
N ALA A 104 7.26 -11.82 -13.92
CA ALA A 104 6.91 -12.49 -12.68
C ALA A 104 6.53 -11.51 -11.55
N ASN A 105 7.23 -11.56 -10.44
CA ASN A 105 6.93 -10.77 -9.25
C ASN A 105 7.14 -9.26 -9.43
N ASP A 106 7.80 -8.82 -10.50
CA ASP A 106 7.91 -7.40 -10.84
C ASP A 106 6.58 -6.80 -11.31
N ILE A 107 5.67 -7.62 -11.84
CA ILE A 107 4.42 -7.16 -12.44
C ILE A 107 3.47 -6.54 -11.40
N PRO A 108 3.19 -7.16 -10.25
CA PRO A 108 2.36 -6.51 -9.22
C PRO A 108 2.90 -5.17 -8.76
N ASP A 109 4.21 -5.06 -8.55
CA ASP A 109 4.85 -3.80 -8.16
C ASP A 109 4.73 -2.74 -9.25
N ALA A 110 4.91 -3.14 -10.52
CA ALA A 110 4.72 -2.25 -11.65
C ALA A 110 3.28 -1.75 -11.76
N TRP A 111 2.30 -2.61 -11.47
CA TRP A 111 0.90 -2.19 -11.49
C TRP A 111 0.63 -1.12 -10.43
N LEU A 112 1.08 -1.34 -9.20
CA LEU A 112 0.96 -0.35 -8.14
C LEU A 112 1.66 0.96 -8.52
N ALA A 113 2.89 0.89 -9.05
CA ALA A 113 3.63 2.07 -9.50
C ALA A 113 2.88 2.81 -10.62
N ALA A 114 2.33 2.09 -11.59
CA ALA A 114 1.53 2.68 -12.67
C ALA A 114 0.30 3.41 -12.15
N ALA A 115 -0.41 2.84 -11.19
CA ALA A 115 -1.56 3.47 -10.54
C ALA A 115 -1.16 4.75 -9.79
N VAL A 116 -0.05 4.70 -9.05
CA VAL A 116 0.50 5.86 -8.33
C VAL A 116 0.83 6.99 -9.32
N ILE A 117 1.49 6.68 -10.42
CA ILE A 117 1.82 7.67 -11.46
C ILE A 117 0.55 8.24 -12.08
N GLN A 118 -0.37 7.37 -12.49
CA GLN A 118 -1.61 7.79 -13.19
C GLN A 118 -2.49 8.69 -12.33
N LEU A 119 -2.58 8.40 -11.03
CA LEU A 119 -3.41 9.17 -10.10
C LEU A 119 -2.67 10.36 -9.48
N GLY A 120 -1.40 10.58 -9.82
CA GLY A 120 -0.61 11.65 -9.22
C GLY A 120 -0.40 11.47 -7.72
N GLU A 121 -0.34 10.21 -7.26
CA GLU A 121 -0.21 9.86 -5.85
C GLU A 121 1.24 9.73 -5.41
N HIS A 122 1.43 9.47 -4.12
CA HIS A 122 2.73 9.30 -3.49
C HIS A 122 2.71 7.99 -2.72
N LEU A 123 3.55 7.03 -3.11
CA LEU A 123 3.64 5.72 -2.47
C LEU A 123 4.47 5.79 -1.20
N VAL A 124 3.98 5.13 -0.16
CA VAL A 124 4.70 4.91 1.10
C VAL A 124 4.89 3.41 1.30
N THR A 125 6.12 2.96 1.42
CA THR A 125 6.48 1.53 1.45
C THR A 125 7.73 1.31 2.31
N PHE A 126 7.96 0.06 2.73
CA PHE A 126 9.25 -0.38 3.29
C PHE A 126 10.18 -0.95 2.22
N ASP A 127 9.70 -1.13 0.98
CA ASP A 127 10.44 -1.78 -0.09
C ASP A 127 11.19 -0.74 -0.95
N ALA A 128 12.52 -0.74 -0.83
CA ALA A 128 13.38 0.15 -1.60
C ALA A 128 13.41 -0.17 -3.11
N ASP A 129 12.95 -1.34 -3.54
CA ASP A 129 12.94 -1.73 -4.95
C ASP A 129 12.02 -0.84 -5.80
N PHE A 130 11.04 -0.17 -5.19
CA PHE A 130 10.21 0.82 -5.89
C PHE A 130 11.01 2.03 -6.41
N LYS A 131 12.23 2.26 -5.93
CA LYS A 131 13.12 3.28 -6.48
C LYS A 131 13.46 3.06 -7.95
N LYS A 132 13.32 1.83 -8.44
CA LYS A 132 13.50 1.48 -9.85
C LYS A 132 12.32 1.89 -10.72
N LEU A 133 11.14 2.09 -10.12
CA LEU A 133 9.89 2.36 -10.83
C LEU A 133 9.36 3.77 -10.62
N LEU A 134 9.65 4.39 -9.48
CA LEU A 134 9.10 5.67 -9.07
C LEU A 134 10.21 6.69 -8.81
N ARG A 135 9.89 7.96 -9.06
CA ARG A 135 10.78 9.09 -8.76
C ARG A 135 10.76 9.39 -7.26
N ARG A 136 11.78 10.09 -6.78
CA ARG A 136 11.88 10.53 -5.38
C ARG A 136 10.68 11.35 -4.92
N THR A 137 10.07 12.12 -5.82
CA THR A 137 8.88 12.93 -5.53
C THR A 137 7.60 12.09 -5.43
N GLN A 138 7.64 10.82 -5.79
CA GLN A 138 6.50 9.90 -5.80
C GLN A 138 6.63 8.78 -4.76
N LEU A 139 7.70 8.78 -3.98
CA LEU A 139 8.04 7.63 -3.13
C LEU A 139 8.63 8.06 -1.80
N THR A 140 8.13 7.46 -0.73
CA THR A 140 8.78 7.45 0.59
C THR A 140 9.05 6.01 0.98
N VAL A 141 10.32 5.70 1.25
CA VAL A 141 10.70 4.40 1.81
C VAL A 141 10.89 4.58 3.32
N LEU A 142 10.01 3.95 4.09
CA LEU A 142 10.08 3.97 5.54
C LEU A 142 11.25 3.10 6.00
N SER A 143 11.94 3.55 7.03
CA SER A 143 12.97 2.75 7.69
C SER A 143 12.50 2.40 9.09
N ALA A 144 12.63 1.12 9.45
CA ALA A 144 12.41 0.68 10.80
C ALA A 144 13.48 1.26 11.72
N ARG A 145 13.06 1.69 12.87
CA ARG A 145 13.98 2.09 13.94
C ARG A 145 14.18 0.93 14.91
#